data_9222cb6f4459d2efc6b408c2ffb56a43
#
_entry.id   9222cb6f4459d2efc6b408c2ffb56a43
#
_cell.length_a   1.000
_cell.length_b   1.000
_cell.length_c   1.000
_cell.angle_alpha   90.00
_cell.angle_beta   90.00
_cell.angle_gamma   90.00
#
_symmetry.space_group_name_H-M   'P 1'
#
loop_
_entity.id
_entity.type
_entity.pdbx_description
1 polymer ?
#
loop_
_entity_poly.entity_id
_entity_poly.type
_entity_poly.pdbx_seq_one_letter_code
_entity_poly.pdbx_strand_id
1 'polypeptide(L)'
;MKHFFKSFNKTDFLSIGLLSVLYLLLLLQSYPISSDDFIYHFSQRTIEGYEQWTYPISTLKELILSNIEGYLYGNGRFLVHCFVQYCLNHYTCFYVGSTLMFALLLMSLTYLVRLYNVSKKGDVIYIVVVLFCFVPLMATLFYGTVAMTINYMWSAAVYTFFISVYLHIKEH
;
A
#
# COMPACT_ATOMS: atom_id res chain seq x y z
N MET A 1 -5.67 20.32 8.28
CA MET A 1 -5.80 19.75 6.93
C MET A 1 -5.80 20.80 5.80
N LYS A 2 -6.55 21.91 5.87
CA LYS A 2 -6.52 22.93 4.79
C LYS A 2 -5.13 23.50 4.50
N HIS A 3 -4.27 23.67 5.51
CA HIS A 3 -2.90 24.16 5.34
C HIS A 3 -1.96 23.12 4.73
N PHE A 4 -2.16 21.83 5.03
CA PHE A 4 -1.41 20.74 4.41
C PHE A 4 -1.55 20.77 2.87
N PHE A 5 -2.78 20.86 2.37
CA PHE A 5 -3.03 20.95 0.93
C PHE A 5 -2.56 22.25 0.28
N LYS A 6 -2.49 23.36 1.04
CA LYS A 6 -1.96 24.64 0.54
C LYS A 6 -0.45 24.61 0.26
N SER A 7 0.28 23.64 0.81
CA SER A 7 1.70 23.47 0.54
C SER A 7 2.00 22.94 -0.88
N PHE A 8 0.96 22.41 -1.57
CA PHE A 8 1.07 21.87 -2.92
C PHE A 8 0.64 22.87 -3.97
N ASN A 9 1.42 22.97 -5.04
CA ASN A 9 1.08 23.75 -6.21
C ASN A 9 0.40 22.88 -7.30
N LYS A 10 -0.11 23.51 -8.36
CA LYS A 10 -0.77 22.79 -9.46
C LYS A 10 0.15 21.79 -10.14
N THR A 11 1.44 22.11 -10.27
CA THR A 11 2.44 21.22 -10.88
C THR A 11 2.65 19.96 -10.05
N ASP A 12 2.61 20.06 -8.71
CA ASP A 12 2.73 18.91 -7.83
C ASP A 12 1.58 17.92 -8.03
N PHE A 13 0.34 18.44 -8.01
CA PHE A 13 -0.83 17.60 -8.25
C PHE A 13 -0.79 16.94 -9.62
N LEU A 14 -0.37 17.67 -10.65
CA LEU A 14 -0.21 17.12 -12.00
C LEU A 14 0.85 16.01 -12.02
N SER A 15 2.01 16.25 -11.41
CA SER A 15 3.10 15.27 -11.34
C SER A 15 2.71 14.02 -10.56
N ILE A 16 2.09 14.18 -9.39
CA ILE A 16 1.60 13.06 -8.57
C ILE A 16 0.53 12.28 -9.34
N GLY A 17 -0.40 12.97 -9.99
CA GLY A 17 -1.44 12.33 -10.81
C GLY A 17 -0.85 11.52 -11.95
N LEU A 18 0.08 12.10 -12.71
CA LEU A 18 0.75 11.43 -13.84
C LEU A 18 1.53 10.19 -13.37
N LEU A 19 2.29 10.30 -12.28
CA LEU A 19 3.04 9.19 -11.71
C LEU A 19 2.12 8.10 -11.16
N SER A 20 0.99 8.47 -10.58
CA SER A 20 -0.01 7.51 -10.09
C SER A 20 -0.68 6.75 -11.24
N VAL A 21 -0.95 7.43 -12.37
CA VAL A 21 -1.45 6.77 -13.59
C VAL A 21 -0.39 5.83 -14.17
N LEU A 22 0.87 6.25 -14.24
CA LEU A 22 1.96 5.39 -14.67
C LEU A 22 2.10 4.16 -13.77
N TYR A 23 2.02 4.35 -12.46
CA TYR A 23 2.03 3.24 -11.50
C TYR A 23 0.87 2.28 -11.72
N LEU A 24 -0.35 2.78 -11.96
CA LEU A 24 -1.51 1.95 -12.29
C LEU A 24 -1.27 1.14 -13.58
N LEU A 25 -0.72 1.76 -14.62
CA LEU A 25 -0.41 1.06 -15.87
C LEU A 25 0.61 -0.07 -15.65
N LEU A 26 1.61 0.15 -14.81
CA LEU A 26 2.58 -0.89 -14.43
C LEU A 26 1.91 -2.02 -13.63
N LEU A 27 1.05 -1.68 -12.67
CA LEU A 27 0.28 -2.69 -11.91
C LEU A 27 -0.62 -3.54 -12.81
N LEU A 28 -1.26 -2.94 -13.80
CA LEU A 28 -2.12 -3.67 -14.74
C LEU A 28 -1.34 -4.65 -15.63
N GLN A 29 -0.03 -4.43 -15.81
CA GLN A 29 0.85 -5.34 -16.54
C GLN A 29 1.47 -6.42 -15.65
N SER A 30 1.43 -6.24 -14.32
CA SER A 30 1.97 -7.21 -13.39
C SER A 30 1.02 -8.41 -13.21
N TYR A 31 1.60 -9.58 -12.94
CA TYR A 31 0.79 -10.76 -12.62
C TYR A 31 0.45 -10.71 -11.12
N PRO A 32 -0.83 -10.56 -10.76
CA PRO A 32 -1.21 -10.25 -9.38
C PRO A 32 -1.04 -11.43 -8.40
N ILE A 33 -0.83 -12.63 -8.89
CA ILE A 33 -0.75 -13.84 -8.06
C ILE A 33 0.64 -14.42 -8.13
N SER A 34 1.39 -14.38 -7.04
CA SER A 34 2.62 -15.14 -6.90
C SER A 34 2.88 -15.49 -5.43
N SER A 35 3.54 -16.62 -5.18
CA SER A 35 4.00 -17.01 -3.84
C SER A 35 2.91 -16.91 -2.76
N ASP A 36 3.06 -15.97 -1.85
CA ASP A 36 2.16 -15.76 -0.71
C ASP A 36 0.71 -15.43 -1.11
N ASP A 37 0.50 -14.74 -2.23
CA ASP A 37 -0.84 -14.41 -2.71
C ASP A 37 -1.68 -15.66 -2.97
N PHE A 38 -1.05 -16.72 -3.46
CA PHE A 38 -1.74 -17.98 -3.71
C PHE A 38 -2.26 -18.59 -2.41
N ILE A 39 -1.47 -18.49 -1.35
CA ILE A 39 -1.85 -18.98 -0.02
C ILE A 39 -3.00 -18.13 0.54
N TYR A 40 -2.87 -16.79 0.53
CA TYR A 40 -3.87 -15.87 1.07
C TYR A 40 -5.19 -15.83 0.30
N HIS A 41 -5.23 -16.38 -0.92
CA HIS A 41 -6.50 -16.51 -1.67
C HIS A 41 -7.46 -17.51 -1.03
N PHE A 42 -6.95 -18.43 -0.21
CA PHE A 42 -7.72 -19.49 0.45
C PHE A 42 -8.00 -19.18 1.92
N SER A 43 -9.07 -19.77 2.43
CA SER A 43 -9.38 -19.72 3.86
C SER A 43 -8.35 -20.49 4.66
N GLN A 44 -7.73 -19.82 5.63
CA GLN A 44 -6.86 -20.47 6.60
C GLN A 44 -7.73 -21.14 7.69
N ARG A 45 -7.42 -22.37 8.02
CA ARG A 45 -7.98 -23.10 9.15
C ARG A 45 -6.89 -23.92 9.85
N THR A 46 -7.05 -24.04 11.16
CA THR A 46 -6.20 -24.94 11.95
C THR A 46 -6.98 -26.22 12.24
N ILE A 47 -6.53 -27.32 11.65
CA ILE A 47 -7.13 -28.64 11.87
C ILE A 47 -6.04 -29.51 12.51
N GLU A 48 -6.35 -30.09 13.68
CA GLU A 48 -5.42 -30.95 14.43
C GLU A 48 -4.04 -30.29 14.73
N GLY A 49 -4.03 -28.97 14.92
CA GLY A 49 -2.80 -28.21 15.19
C GLY A 49 -1.96 -27.84 13.96
N TYR A 50 -2.43 -28.17 12.77
CA TYR A 50 -1.76 -27.81 11.51
C TYR A 50 -2.54 -26.76 10.75
N GLU A 51 -1.84 -25.77 10.18
CA GLU A 51 -2.43 -24.80 9.25
C GLU A 51 -2.83 -25.50 7.96
N GLN A 52 -4.11 -25.32 7.58
CA GLN A 52 -4.63 -25.83 6.32
C GLN A 52 -5.33 -24.73 5.54
N TRP A 53 -5.05 -24.69 4.24
CA TRP A 53 -5.66 -23.76 3.27
C TRP A 53 -6.72 -24.54 2.51
N THR A 54 -8.00 -24.29 2.81
CA THR A 54 -9.05 -25.24 2.43
C THR A 54 -9.81 -24.84 1.17
N TYR A 55 -10.45 -23.67 1.14
CA TYR A 55 -11.30 -23.27 0.01
C TYR A 55 -11.17 -21.76 -0.24
N PRO A 56 -11.46 -21.29 -1.46
CA PRO A 56 -11.44 -19.86 -1.77
C PRO A 56 -12.42 -19.09 -0.88
N ILE A 57 -11.99 -17.94 -0.40
CA ILE A 57 -12.84 -17.06 0.42
C ILE A 57 -13.89 -16.41 -0.49
N SER A 58 -15.16 -16.63 -0.18
CA SER A 58 -16.29 -16.11 -0.97
C SER A 58 -17.14 -15.09 -0.22
N THR A 59 -17.12 -15.12 1.10
CA THR A 59 -17.94 -14.26 1.95
C THR A 59 -17.13 -13.45 2.94
N LEU A 60 -17.65 -12.29 3.36
CA LEU A 60 -17.05 -11.47 4.40
C LEU A 60 -16.88 -12.23 5.72
N LYS A 61 -17.84 -13.12 6.05
CA LYS A 61 -17.78 -13.94 7.25
C LYS A 61 -16.60 -14.91 7.21
N GLU A 62 -16.39 -15.58 6.08
CA GLU A 62 -15.23 -16.49 5.87
C GLU A 62 -13.91 -15.72 5.95
N LEU A 63 -13.85 -14.53 5.35
CA LEU A 63 -12.69 -13.67 5.43
C LEU A 63 -12.33 -13.31 6.88
N ILE A 64 -13.33 -12.90 7.68
CA ILE A 64 -13.11 -12.55 9.09
C ILE A 64 -12.67 -13.76 9.89
N LEU A 65 -13.35 -14.90 9.74
CA LEU A 65 -13.01 -16.14 10.46
C LEU A 65 -11.60 -16.64 10.11
N SER A 66 -11.25 -16.66 8.82
CA SER A 66 -9.90 -17.03 8.36
C SER A 66 -8.82 -16.13 9.00
N ASN A 67 -9.09 -14.84 9.09
CA ASN A 67 -8.11 -13.91 9.69
C ASN A 67 -8.07 -13.99 11.22
N ILE A 68 -9.15 -14.34 11.90
CA ILE A 68 -9.13 -14.64 13.34
C ILE A 68 -8.25 -15.86 13.59
N GLU A 69 -8.41 -16.94 12.83
CA GLU A 69 -7.58 -18.13 12.96
C GLU A 69 -6.11 -17.80 12.63
N GLY A 70 -5.85 -17.10 11.53
CA GLY A 70 -4.51 -16.63 11.18
C GLY A 70 -3.86 -15.75 12.24
N TYR A 71 -4.64 -14.93 12.95
CA TYR A 71 -4.16 -14.12 14.07
C TYR A 71 -3.80 -14.97 15.29
N LEU A 72 -4.65 -15.93 15.64
CA LEU A 72 -4.48 -16.75 16.85
C LEU A 72 -3.36 -17.78 16.70
N TYR A 73 -3.18 -18.35 15.52
CA TYR A 73 -2.27 -19.48 15.29
C TYR A 73 -1.08 -19.15 14.36
N GLY A 74 -1.11 -18.00 13.71
CA GLY A 74 -0.11 -17.57 12.75
C GLY A 74 0.65 -16.30 13.15
N ASN A 75 0.62 -15.27 12.31
CA ASN A 75 1.51 -14.13 12.41
C ASN A 75 0.92 -12.83 12.96
N GLY A 76 -0.25 -12.80 13.48
CA GLY A 76 -0.84 -11.64 14.17
C GLY A 76 -1.15 -10.39 13.32
N ARG A 77 -1.10 -10.46 11.99
CA ARG A 77 -1.35 -9.32 11.09
C ARG A 77 -2.80 -9.25 10.61
N PHE A 78 -3.74 -9.29 11.53
CA PHE A 78 -5.17 -9.39 11.23
C PHE A 78 -5.67 -8.38 10.18
N LEU A 79 -5.53 -7.08 10.43
CA LEU A 79 -6.09 -6.05 9.53
C LEU A 79 -5.47 -6.09 8.13
N VAL A 80 -4.15 -6.22 8.06
CA VAL A 80 -3.44 -6.23 6.78
C VAL A 80 -3.84 -7.45 5.95
N HIS A 81 -3.95 -8.62 6.58
CA HIS A 81 -4.37 -9.84 5.89
C HIS A 81 -5.83 -9.80 5.45
N CYS A 82 -6.72 -9.14 6.20
CA CYS A 82 -8.09 -8.88 5.73
C CYS A 82 -8.09 -8.10 4.42
N PHE A 83 -7.27 -7.04 4.31
CA PHE A 83 -7.14 -6.29 3.06
C PHE A 83 -6.52 -7.12 1.93
N VAL A 84 -5.49 -7.91 2.23
CA VAL A 84 -4.85 -8.81 1.24
C VAL A 84 -5.87 -9.78 0.68
N GLN A 85 -6.57 -10.53 1.54
CA GLN A 85 -7.57 -11.51 1.14
C GLN A 85 -8.75 -10.89 0.40
N TYR A 86 -9.21 -9.71 0.85
CA TYR A 86 -10.27 -8.99 0.17
C TYR A 86 -9.84 -8.55 -1.24
N CYS A 87 -8.66 -7.97 -1.37
CA CYS A 87 -8.11 -7.51 -2.64
C CYS A 87 -7.80 -8.65 -3.62
N LEU A 88 -7.40 -9.83 -3.12
CA LEU A 88 -7.19 -11.02 -3.95
C LEU A 88 -8.49 -11.52 -4.59
N ASN A 89 -9.62 -11.31 -3.92
CA ASN A 89 -10.94 -11.63 -4.47
C ASN A 89 -11.56 -10.47 -5.28
N HIS A 90 -11.01 -9.26 -5.16
CA HIS A 90 -11.51 -8.04 -5.81
C HIS A 90 -10.36 -7.21 -6.39
N TYR A 91 -9.75 -7.66 -7.47
CA TYR A 91 -8.58 -7.00 -8.09
C TYR A 91 -8.78 -5.52 -8.41
N THR A 92 -10.01 -5.11 -8.77
CA THR A 92 -10.32 -3.68 -8.98
C THR A 92 -10.03 -2.87 -7.72
N CYS A 93 -10.37 -3.39 -6.53
CA CYS A 93 -10.07 -2.74 -5.26
C CYS A 93 -8.57 -2.66 -5.00
N PHE A 94 -7.82 -3.71 -5.38
CA PHE A 94 -6.36 -3.70 -5.30
C PHE A 94 -5.75 -2.60 -6.20
N TYR A 95 -6.12 -2.53 -7.46
CA TYR A 95 -5.59 -1.55 -8.40
C TYR A 95 -5.91 -0.11 -7.98
N VAL A 96 -7.17 0.16 -7.67
CA VAL A 96 -7.61 1.49 -7.23
C VAL A 96 -6.98 1.84 -5.88
N GLY A 97 -7.04 0.94 -4.91
CA GLY A 97 -6.47 1.15 -3.57
C GLY A 97 -4.97 1.39 -3.63
N SER A 98 -4.22 0.58 -4.39
CA SER A 98 -2.77 0.73 -4.52
C SER A 98 -2.39 2.05 -5.21
N THR A 99 -3.15 2.47 -6.23
CA THR A 99 -2.93 3.75 -6.90
C THR A 99 -3.16 4.92 -5.95
N LEU A 100 -4.23 4.89 -5.14
CA LEU A 100 -4.51 5.92 -4.14
C LEU A 100 -3.46 5.94 -3.02
N MET A 101 -3.03 4.79 -2.54
CA MET A 101 -1.97 4.70 -1.52
C MET A 101 -0.62 5.17 -2.06
N PHE A 102 -0.30 4.89 -3.32
CA PHE A 102 0.89 5.44 -3.96
C PHE A 102 0.83 6.96 -4.08
N ALA A 103 -0.31 7.53 -4.49
CA ALA A 103 -0.51 8.98 -4.51
C ALA A 103 -0.37 9.59 -3.11
N LEU A 104 -0.95 8.96 -2.08
CA LEU A 104 -0.84 9.38 -0.69
C LEU A 104 0.62 9.35 -0.21
N LEU A 105 1.38 8.31 -0.57
CA LEU A 105 2.80 8.19 -0.26
C LEU A 105 3.59 9.35 -0.88
N LEU A 106 3.40 9.63 -2.18
CA LEU A 106 4.07 10.73 -2.87
C LEU A 106 3.72 12.09 -2.25
N MET A 107 2.44 12.33 -1.93
CA MET A 107 2.01 13.57 -1.27
C MET A 107 2.70 13.71 0.09
N SER A 108 2.67 12.68 0.92
CA SER A 108 3.25 12.70 2.27
C SER A 108 4.75 12.94 2.24
N LEU A 109 5.48 12.24 1.37
CA LEU A 109 6.92 12.43 1.19
C LEU A 109 7.25 13.83 0.66
N THR A 110 6.49 14.33 -0.32
CA THR A 110 6.68 15.70 -0.84
C THR A 110 6.48 16.74 0.26
N TYR A 111 5.46 16.55 1.11
CA TYR A 111 5.24 17.43 2.25
C TYR A 111 6.42 17.39 3.24
N LEU A 112 6.87 16.20 3.62
CA LEU A 112 8.00 16.03 4.55
C LEU A 112 9.29 16.66 4.02
N VAL A 113 9.59 16.46 2.73
CA VAL A 113 10.77 17.08 2.10
C VAL A 113 10.70 18.61 2.15
N ARG A 114 9.53 19.19 1.93
CA ARG A 114 9.33 20.66 1.97
C ARG A 114 9.37 21.23 3.38
N LEU A 115 8.93 20.48 4.36
CA LEU A 115 9.00 20.87 5.75
C LEU A 115 10.45 21.16 6.18
N TYR A 116 11.40 20.41 5.66
CA TYR A 116 12.84 20.57 5.93
C TYR A 116 13.55 21.53 4.96
N ASN A 117 12.83 22.41 4.26
CA ASN A 117 13.39 23.42 3.33
C ASN A 117 14.28 22.87 2.19
N VAL A 118 14.07 21.62 1.81
CA VAL A 118 14.71 21.07 0.61
C VAL A 118 13.97 21.59 -0.64
N SER A 119 14.71 21.86 -1.71
CA SER A 119 14.31 22.52 -2.96
C SER A 119 12.82 22.48 -3.34
N LYS A 120 12.29 23.61 -3.83
CA LYS A 120 10.86 23.77 -4.17
C LYS A 120 10.49 23.29 -5.58
N LYS A 121 11.47 22.96 -6.44
CA LYS A 121 11.22 22.52 -7.83
C LYS A 121 11.80 21.13 -8.05
N GLY A 122 10.96 20.22 -8.55
CA GLY A 122 11.37 18.85 -8.88
C GLY A 122 11.34 17.87 -7.70
N ASP A 123 10.84 18.27 -6.52
CA ASP A 123 10.81 17.43 -5.32
C ASP A 123 10.13 16.08 -5.56
N VAL A 124 9.01 16.09 -6.28
CA VAL A 124 8.25 14.86 -6.60
C VAL A 124 9.09 13.92 -7.46
N ILE A 125 9.77 14.46 -8.49
CA ILE A 125 10.63 13.66 -9.36
C ILE A 125 11.82 13.12 -8.57
N TYR A 126 12.44 13.95 -7.72
CA TYR A 126 13.53 13.52 -6.84
C TYR A 126 13.10 12.38 -5.91
N ILE A 127 11.94 12.51 -5.25
CA ILE A 127 11.38 11.48 -4.38
C ILE A 127 11.16 10.18 -5.15
N VAL A 128 10.59 10.27 -6.35
CA VAL A 128 10.37 9.10 -7.21
C VAL A 128 11.70 8.45 -7.57
N VAL A 129 12.71 9.22 -8.01
CA VAL A 129 14.04 8.69 -8.32
C VAL A 129 14.68 8.04 -7.11
N VAL A 130 14.60 8.66 -5.93
CA VAL A 130 15.10 8.08 -4.68
C VAL A 130 14.36 6.79 -4.32
N LEU A 131 13.03 6.78 -4.42
CA LEU A 131 12.25 5.56 -4.22
C LEU A 131 12.65 4.46 -5.21
N PHE A 132 12.87 4.82 -6.47
CA PHE A 132 13.31 3.88 -7.50
C PHE A 132 14.74 3.36 -7.30
N CYS A 133 15.66 4.18 -6.83
CA CYS A 133 17.07 3.80 -6.67
C CYS A 133 17.37 3.06 -5.35
N PHE A 134 16.67 3.41 -4.27
CA PHE A 134 17.02 2.93 -2.94
C PHE A 134 16.12 1.83 -2.40
N VAL A 135 15.02 1.52 -3.07
CA VAL A 135 14.10 0.53 -2.55
C VAL A 135 14.13 -0.71 -3.42
N PRO A 136 14.65 -1.86 -2.89
CA PRO A 136 14.36 -3.18 -3.44
C PRO A 136 12.84 -3.44 -3.54
N LEU A 137 12.05 -2.49 -3.02
CA LEU A 137 10.62 -2.34 -3.23
C LEU A 137 10.25 -2.37 -4.71
N MET A 138 11.17 -2.04 -5.61
CA MET A 138 10.87 -2.13 -7.03
C MET A 138 10.60 -3.57 -7.46
N ALA A 139 11.29 -4.53 -6.91
CA ALA A 139 10.93 -5.92 -7.15
C ALA A 139 9.48 -6.17 -6.69
N THR A 140 9.08 -5.69 -5.51
CA THR A 140 7.73 -5.88 -4.98
C THR A 140 6.68 -4.98 -5.64
N LEU A 141 7.04 -3.77 -6.06
CA LEU A 141 6.15 -2.87 -6.82
C LEU A 141 5.98 -3.33 -8.27
N PHE A 142 7.03 -3.86 -8.91
CA PHE A 142 6.98 -4.36 -10.28
C PHE A 142 6.50 -5.80 -10.40
N TYR A 143 6.79 -6.65 -9.43
CA TYR A 143 6.27 -8.02 -9.40
C TYR A 143 4.89 -8.14 -8.77
N GLY A 144 4.33 -7.01 -8.29
CA GLY A 144 2.91 -6.76 -8.07
C GLY A 144 2.17 -7.80 -7.25
N THR A 145 2.83 -8.45 -6.28
CA THR A 145 2.07 -9.33 -5.40
C THR A 145 1.17 -8.48 -4.51
N VAL A 146 -0.07 -8.87 -4.40
CA VAL A 146 -1.08 -8.16 -3.59
C VAL A 146 -0.63 -8.10 -2.14
N ALA A 147 -0.15 -9.24 -1.61
CA ALA A 147 0.32 -9.33 -0.23
C ALA A 147 1.49 -8.38 0.05
N MET A 148 2.50 -8.36 -0.80
CA MET A 148 3.67 -7.49 -0.61
C MET A 148 3.31 -6.01 -0.74
N THR A 149 2.51 -5.66 -1.75
CA THR A 149 2.08 -4.29 -1.97
C THR A 149 1.31 -3.74 -0.77
N ILE A 150 0.36 -4.50 -0.24
CA ILE A 150 -0.46 -4.06 0.90
C ILE A 150 0.37 -4.06 2.18
N ASN A 151 1.17 -5.09 2.43
CA ASN A 151 1.99 -5.18 3.65
C ASN A 151 3.02 -4.05 3.75
N TYR A 152 3.63 -3.65 2.65
CA TYR A 152 4.75 -2.70 2.67
C TYR A 152 4.38 -1.32 2.14
N MET A 153 3.88 -1.21 0.93
CA MET A 153 3.62 0.09 0.31
C MET A 153 2.42 0.81 0.94
N TRP A 154 1.30 0.10 1.20
CA TRP A 154 0.15 0.71 1.87
C TRP A 154 0.50 1.11 3.30
N SER A 155 1.21 0.24 4.01
CA SER A 155 1.66 0.54 5.38
C SER A 155 2.61 1.75 5.42
N ALA A 156 3.56 1.84 4.47
CA ALA A 156 4.43 2.99 4.34
C ALA A 156 3.66 4.28 4.03
N ALA A 157 2.66 4.22 3.14
CA ALA A 157 1.83 5.37 2.79
C ALA A 157 1.05 5.90 4.01
N VAL A 158 0.41 5.01 4.75
CA VAL A 158 -0.34 5.38 5.97
C VAL A 158 0.61 5.93 7.03
N TYR A 159 1.74 5.27 7.27
CA TYR A 159 2.71 5.69 8.28
C TYR A 159 3.31 7.08 7.97
N THR A 160 3.76 7.30 6.73
CA THR A 160 4.31 8.61 6.31
C THR A 160 3.25 9.71 6.35
N PHE A 161 2.00 9.39 6.03
CA PHE A 161 0.88 10.33 6.16
C PHE A 161 0.66 10.74 7.62
N PHE A 162 0.61 9.79 8.56
CA PHE A 162 0.48 10.10 9.98
C PHE A 162 1.64 10.98 10.50
N ILE A 163 2.88 10.67 10.12
CA ILE A 163 4.03 11.51 10.48
C ILE A 163 3.86 12.91 9.92
N SER A 164 3.44 13.05 8.66
CA SER A 164 3.22 14.35 8.00
C SER A 164 2.18 15.18 8.73
N VAL A 165 1.05 14.56 9.12
CA VAL A 165 -0.01 15.22 9.89
C VAL A 165 0.47 15.60 11.29
N TYR A 166 1.17 14.71 11.98
CA TYR A 166 1.70 14.98 13.31
C TYR A 166 2.67 16.17 13.30
N LEU A 167 3.61 16.19 12.38
CA LEU A 167 4.57 17.30 12.24
C LEU A 167 3.88 18.60 11.85
N HIS A 168 2.87 18.53 10.97
CA HIS A 168 2.06 19.69 10.62
C HIS A 168 1.35 20.31 11.83
N ILE A 169 0.79 19.47 12.73
CA ILE A 169 0.11 19.95 13.94
C ILE A 169 1.13 20.55 14.93
N LYS A 170 2.33 20.00 15.00
CA LYS A 170 3.37 20.48 15.92
C LYS A 170 3.95 21.84 15.52
N GLU A 171 3.97 22.16 14.24
CA GLU A 171 4.56 23.41 13.71
C GLU A 171 3.57 24.58 13.61
N HIS A 172 2.28 24.30 13.74
CA HIS A 172 1.20 25.29 13.64
C HIS A 172 0.26 25.24 14.84
#